data_e8135260c1c15326cda124dd227b8ba0
#
_entry.id   e8135260c1c15326cda124dd227b8ba0
#
_cell.length_a   1.000
_cell.length_b   1.000
_cell.length_c   1.000
_cell.angle_alpha   90.00
_cell.angle_beta   90.00
_cell.angle_gamma   90.00
#
_symmetry.space_group_name_H-M   'P 1'
#
loop_
_entity.id
_entity.type
_entity.pdbx_description
1 polymer ?
#
loop_
_entity_poly.entity_id
_entity_poly.type
_entity_poly.pdbx_seq_one_letter_code
_entity_poly.pdbx_strand_id
1 'polypeptide(L)'
;MNINLRGAHLCVREAVKTMKEQRYGKIINISSLAARIGGIASSVSYAASKGGLPAATKSYAKLLGTYGINVNAVCPGAVHTAMTAQTAYTADQIPLGRLGGTSDIAGVVAFLASDDAAYITGASLDVNGGQFML
;
A
#
# COMPACT_ATOMS: atom_id res chain seq x y z
N MET A 1 -6.53 10.23 -10.18
CA MET A 1 -5.37 9.66 -10.91
C MET A 1 -4.08 10.43 -10.63
N ASN A 2 -4.05 11.76 -10.79
CA ASN A 2 -2.81 12.55 -10.69
C ASN A 2 -2.11 12.46 -9.33
N ILE A 3 -2.82 12.55 -8.22
CA ILE A 3 -2.21 12.49 -6.88
C ILE A 3 -1.81 11.06 -6.53
N ASN A 4 -2.77 10.13 -6.53
CA ASN A 4 -2.56 8.78 -6.01
C ASN A 4 -1.57 7.94 -6.81
N LEU A 5 -1.60 8.02 -8.15
CA LEU A 5 -0.76 7.16 -8.99
C LEU A 5 0.41 7.93 -9.59
N ARG A 6 0.14 9.02 -10.31
CA ARG A 6 1.21 9.81 -10.92
C ARG A 6 2.12 10.46 -9.87
N GLY A 7 1.55 11.00 -8.79
CA GLY A 7 2.33 11.57 -7.69
C GLY A 7 3.26 10.55 -7.05
N ALA A 8 2.76 9.35 -6.74
CA ALA A 8 3.58 8.26 -6.21
C ALA A 8 4.72 7.89 -7.17
N HIS A 9 4.43 7.77 -8.49
CA HIS A 9 5.46 7.52 -9.50
C HIS A 9 6.54 8.61 -9.51
N LEU A 10 6.16 9.87 -9.45
CA LEU A 10 7.12 10.98 -9.44
C LEU A 10 8.00 10.96 -8.19
N CYS A 11 7.43 10.67 -7.01
CA CYS A 11 8.20 10.52 -5.77
C CYS A 11 9.20 9.35 -5.86
N VAL A 12 8.77 8.19 -6.37
CA VAL A 12 9.65 7.05 -6.57
C VAL A 12 10.79 7.42 -7.53
N ARG A 13 10.49 8.05 -8.66
CA ARG A 13 11.48 8.45 -9.66
C ARG A 13 12.58 9.34 -9.07
N GLU A 14 12.23 10.27 -8.20
CA GLU A 14 13.23 11.15 -7.57
C GLU A 14 14.00 10.43 -6.46
N ALA A 15 13.32 9.70 -5.58
CA ALA A 15 13.96 8.97 -4.48
C ALA A 15 14.97 7.90 -4.96
N VAL A 16 14.64 7.21 -6.05
CA VAL A 16 15.47 6.13 -6.62
C VAL A 16 16.85 6.62 -7.06
N LYS A 17 17.01 7.89 -7.42
CA LYS A 17 18.32 8.43 -7.81
C LYS A 17 19.33 8.24 -6.67
N THR A 18 19.02 8.73 -5.48
CA THR A 18 19.85 8.58 -4.28
C THR A 18 19.93 7.14 -3.78
N MET A 19 18.80 6.42 -3.78
CA MET A 19 18.76 5.03 -3.31
C MET A 19 19.65 4.11 -4.15
N LYS A 20 19.77 4.34 -5.45
CA LYS A 20 20.69 3.58 -6.33
C LYS A 20 22.15 3.82 -5.98
N GLU A 21 22.54 5.06 -5.70
CA GLU A 21 23.89 5.42 -5.28
C GLU A 21 24.24 4.78 -3.94
N GLN A 22 23.28 4.79 -3.00
CA GLN A 22 23.42 4.17 -1.69
C GLN A 22 23.40 2.63 -1.73
N ARG A 23 22.93 2.02 -2.82
CA ARG A 23 22.69 0.57 -2.91
C ARG A 23 21.76 0.06 -1.82
N TYR A 24 20.83 0.90 -1.37
CA TYR A 24 19.87 0.62 -0.31
C TYR A 24 18.65 1.53 -0.46
N GLY A 25 17.47 0.96 -0.21
CA GLY A 25 16.21 1.73 -0.17
C GLY A 25 15.00 0.88 0.16
N LYS A 26 14.03 1.49 0.79
CA LYS A 26 12.73 0.88 1.10
C LYS A 26 11.61 1.80 0.61
N ILE A 27 10.79 1.31 -0.30
CA ILE A 27 9.66 2.04 -0.88
C ILE A 27 8.38 1.29 -0.53
N ILE A 28 7.47 1.95 0.17
CA ILE A 28 6.19 1.37 0.56
C ILE A 28 5.05 2.22 -0.02
N ASN A 29 4.34 1.67 -1.00
CA ASN A 29 3.19 2.30 -1.62
C ASN A 29 1.92 2.00 -0.82
N ILE A 30 1.21 3.03 -0.37
CA ILE A 30 -0.06 2.87 0.33
C ILE A 30 -1.19 2.80 -0.69
N SER A 31 -1.64 1.58 -0.95
CA SER A 31 -2.76 1.27 -1.82
C SER A 31 -4.11 1.31 -1.05
N SER A 32 -4.98 0.37 -1.29
CA SER A 32 -6.29 0.24 -0.63
C SER A 32 -6.88 -1.13 -0.92
N LEU A 33 -7.80 -1.60 -0.07
CA LEU A 33 -8.70 -2.72 -0.37
C LEU A 33 -9.45 -2.51 -1.70
N ALA A 34 -9.80 -1.26 -2.05
CA ALA A 34 -10.42 -0.93 -3.34
C ALA A 34 -9.58 -1.36 -4.56
N ALA A 35 -8.29 -1.56 -4.40
CA ALA A 35 -7.42 -2.11 -5.45
C ALA A 35 -7.67 -3.61 -5.72
N ARG A 36 -8.29 -4.31 -4.78
CA ARG A 36 -8.58 -5.75 -4.83
C ARG A 36 -9.99 -6.03 -5.35
N ILE A 37 -10.96 -5.36 -4.73
CA ILE A 37 -12.39 -5.65 -4.93
C ILE A 37 -13.14 -4.55 -5.68
N GLY A 38 -12.45 -3.47 -6.10
CA GLY A 38 -13.14 -2.25 -6.51
C GLY A 38 -13.74 -1.56 -5.28
N GLY A 39 -14.78 -0.76 -5.47
CA GLY A 39 -15.47 -0.16 -4.33
C GLY A 39 -16.77 0.51 -4.74
N ILE A 40 -17.88 0.15 -4.08
CA ILE A 40 -19.16 0.85 -4.26
C ILE A 40 -19.12 2.22 -3.57
N ALA A 41 -18.49 2.29 -2.40
CA ALA A 41 -18.30 3.54 -1.63
C ALA A 41 -17.17 4.43 -2.16
N SER A 42 -16.31 3.93 -3.05
CA SER A 42 -15.24 4.68 -3.67
C SER A 42 -15.48 4.86 -5.18
N SER A 43 -15.01 5.96 -5.75
CA SER A 43 -15.15 6.18 -7.19
C SER A 43 -14.31 5.19 -8.00
N VAL A 44 -14.74 4.89 -9.23
CA VAL A 44 -13.98 4.07 -10.19
C VAL A 44 -12.56 4.60 -10.38
N SER A 45 -12.39 5.92 -10.45
CA SER A 45 -11.07 6.56 -10.57
C SER A 45 -10.19 6.35 -9.34
N TYR A 46 -10.77 6.29 -8.13
CA TYR A 46 -10.03 5.95 -6.91
C TYR A 46 -9.56 4.49 -6.96
N ALA A 47 -10.49 3.54 -7.20
CA ALA A 47 -10.15 2.13 -7.29
C ALA A 47 -9.08 1.86 -8.36
N ALA A 48 -9.22 2.46 -9.55
CA ALA A 48 -8.24 2.35 -10.63
C ALA A 48 -6.86 2.92 -10.22
N SER A 49 -6.84 4.10 -9.56
CA SER A 49 -5.59 4.70 -9.11
C SER A 49 -4.89 3.87 -8.04
N LYS A 50 -5.64 3.30 -7.12
CA LYS A 50 -5.11 2.43 -6.06
C LYS A 50 -4.72 1.06 -6.61
N GLY A 51 -5.46 0.52 -7.60
CA GLY A 51 -5.10 -0.71 -8.32
C GLY A 51 -3.82 -0.60 -9.12
N GLY A 52 -3.51 0.59 -9.64
CA GLY A 52 -2.26 0.85 -10.34
C GLY A 52 -1.01 0.79 -9.43
N LEU A 53 -1.15 1.07 -8.13
CA LEU A 53 -0.02 1.03 -7.19
C LEU A 53 0.58 -0.37 -6.99
N PRO A 54 -0.20 -1.45 -6.74
CA PRO A 54 0.32 -2.82 -6.70
C PRO A 54 1.01 -3.25 -7.99
N ALA A 55 0.45 -2.89 -9.14
CA ALA A 55 1.05 -3.20 -10.43
C ALA A 55 2.40 -2.47 -10.62
N ALA A 56 2.43 -1.16 -10.32
CA ALA A 56 3.67 -0.37 -10.35
C ALA A 56 4.71 -0.90 -9.35
N THR A 57 4.28 -1.31 -8.14
CA THR A 57 5.15 -1.91 -7.11
C THR A 57 5.90 -3.12 -7.65
N LYS A 58 5.22 -4.04 -8.32
CA LYS A 58 5.84 -5.23 -8.93
C LYS A 58 6.88 -4.86 -9.99
N SER A 59 6.57 -3.85 -10.82
CA SER A 59 7.49 -3.38 -11.85
C SER A 59 8.74 -2.73 -11.24
N TYR A 60 8.56 -1.87 -10.24
CA TYR A 60 9.68 -1.26 -9.52
C TYR A 60 10.54 -2.30 -8.79
N ALA A 61 9.93 -3.28 -8.14
CA ALA A 61 10.66 -4.35 -7.46
C ALA A 61 11.61 -5.08 -8.41
N LYS A 62 11.14 -5.41 -9.62
CA LYS A 62 11.95 -6.05 -10.66
C LYS A 62 13.09 -5.14 -11.16
N LEU A 63 12.80 -3.85 -11.37
CA LEU A 63 13.77 -2.89 -11.90
C LEU A 63 14.82 -2.47 -10.88
N LEU A 64 14.49 -2.48 -9.59
CA LEU A 64 15.30 -1.88 -8.54
C LEU A 64 15.98 -2.89 -7.61
N GLY A 65 15.58 -4.17 -7.66
CA GLY A 65 16.10 -5.21 -6.78
C GLY A 65 17.62 -5.37 -6.85
N THR A 66 18.20 -5.28 -8.06
CA THR A 66 19.67 -5.36 -8.26
C THR A 66 20.45 -4.20 -7.63
N TYR A 67 19.75 -3.14 -7.22
CA TYR A 67 20.33 -2.00 -6.50
C TYR A 67 20.13 -2.10 -4.98
N GLY A 68 19.63 -3.24 -4.46
CA GLY A 68 19.36 -3.38 -3.03
C GLY A 68 18.13 -2.58 -2.55
N ILE A 69 17.20 -2.25 -3.46
CA ILE A 69 16.00 -1.47 -3.14
C ILE A 69 14.79 -2.39 -3.09
N ASN A 70 14.12 -2.46 -1.94
CA ASN A 70 12.86 -3.18 -1.78
C ASN A 70 11.68 -2.24 -2.10
N VAL A 71 10.71 -2.74 -2.85
CA VAL A 71 9.50 -1.99 -3.19
C VAL A 71 8.29 -2.85 -2.90
N ASN A 72 7.46 -2.42 -1.95
CA ASN A 72 6.27 -3.14 -1.52
C ASN A 72 5.03 -2.23 -1.50
N ALA A 73 3.87 -2.80 -1.39
CA ALA A 73 2.62 -2.09 -1.19
C ALA A 73 1.87 -2.60 0.04
N VAL A 74 1.13 -1.71 0.67
CA VAL A 74 0.17 -2.04 1.72
C VAL A 74 -1.22 -1.70 1.20
N CYS A 75 -2.19 -2.60 1.39
CA CYS A 75 -3.57 -2.44 0.97
C CYS A 75 -4.49 -2.41 2.22
N PRO A 76 -4.67 -1.24 2.85
CA PRO A 76 -5.56 -1.12 4.01
C PRO A 76 -7.01 -1.40 3.66
N GLY A 77 -7.73 -2.06 4.58
CA GLY A 77 -9.18 -2.15 4.59
C GLY A 77 -9.83 -0.92 5.22
N ALA A 78 -10.96 -1.13 5.89
CA ALA A 78 -11.65 -0.09 6.64
C ALA A 78 -10.86 0.28 7.90
N VAL A 79 -10.28 1.48 7.91
CA VAL A 79 -9.49 2.03 9.02
C VAL A 79 -10.16 3.28 9.56
N HIS A 80 -10.28 3.38 10.87
CA HIS A 80 -10.85 4.55 11.54
C HIS A 80 -9.91 5.76 11.40
N THR A 81 -10.33 6.75 10.61
CA THR A 81 -9.61 7.99 10.34
C THR A 81 -10.62 9.14 10.13
N ALA A 82 -10.14 10.37 10.11
CA ALA A 82 -11.00 11.52 9.75
C ALA A 82 -11.68 11.36 8.38
N MET A 83 -11.02 10.70 7.42
CA MET A 83 -11.57 10.43 6.08
C MET A 83 -12.73 9.42 6.13
N THR A 84 -12.67 8.44 7.03
CA THR A 84 -13.63 7.34 7.13
C THR A 84 -14.68 7.54 8.22
N ALA A 85 -14.57 8.61 9.01
CA ALA A 85 -15.49 8.88 10.12
C ALA A 85 -16.96 9.05 9.69
N GLN A 86 -17.21 9.39 8.42
CA GLN A 86 -18.55 9.55 7.84
C GLN A 86 -18.93 8.39 6.89
N THR A 87 -18.13 7.31 6.84
CA THR A 87 -18.45 6.15 6.01
C THR A 87 -19.30 5.14 6.79
N ALA A 88 -20.13 4.40 6.06
CA ALA A 88 -20.99 3.36 6.64
C ALA A 88 -20.26 2.04 6.93
N TYR A 89 -18.92 2.06 7.15
CA TYR A 89 -18.22 0.86 7.56
C TYR A 89 -18.56 0.48 8.99
N THR A 90 -18.95 -0.76 9.19
CA THR A 90 -19.31 -1.32 10.49
C THR A 90 -18.44 -2.51 10.83
N ALA A 91 -18.27 -2.78 12.11
CA ALA A 91 -17.37 -3.83 12.61
C ALA A 91 -17.83 -5.25 12.21
N ASP A 92 -19.11 -5.46 12.04
CA ASP A 92 -19.73 -6.72 11.60
C ASP A 92 -19.36 -7.14 10.18
N GLN A 93 -18.90 -6.19 9.35
CA GLN A 93 -18.41 -6.44 8.00
C GLN A 93 -16.93 -6.93 7.98
N ILE A 94 -16.30 -7.01 9.14
CA ILE A 94 -14.89 -7.33 9.26
C ILE A 94 -14.73 -8.59 10.11
N PRO A 95 -14.11 -9.66 9.61
CA PRO A 95 -13.92 -10.91 10.37
C PRO A 95 -13.28 -10.75 11.74
N LEU A 96 -12.33 -9.79 11.90
CA LEU A 96 -11.74 -9.48 13.21
C LEU A 96 -12.68 -8.67 14.14
N GLY A 97 -13.93 -8.37 13.73
CA GLY A 97 -14.95 -7.73 14.53
C GLY A 97 -14.66 -6.28 14.94
N ARG A 98 -13.73 -5.61 14.26
CA ARG A 98 -13.41 -4.19 14.50
C ARG A 98 -12.89 -3.50 13.26
N LEU A 99 -13.06 -2.19 13.20
CA LEU A 99 -12.32 -1.35 12.25
C LEU A 99 -10.83 -1.36 12.60
N GLY A 100 -9.98 -1.27 11.59
CA GLY A 100 -8.56 -1.06 11.81
C GLY A 100 -8.27 0.30 12.46
N GLY A 101 -7.24 0.35 13.29
CA GLY A 101 -6.65 1.60 13.75
C GLY A 101 -5.50 2.03 12.84
N THR A 102 -5.09 3.29 12.93
CA THR A 102 -3.89 3.77 12.21
C THR A 102 -2.62 3.01 12.60
N SER A 103 -2.53 2.56 13.85
CA SER A 103 -1.43 1.72 14.35
C SER A 103 -1.35 0.36 13.66
N ASP A 104 -2.48 -0.23 13.25
CA ASP A 104 -2.48 -1.51 12.52
C ASP A 104 -1.77 -1.38 11.18
N ILE A 105 -1.90 -0.22 10.52
CA ILE A 105 -1.22 0.07 9.26
C ILE A 105 0.23 0.48 9.50
N ALA A 106 0.48 1.33 10.50
CA ALA A 106 1.82 1.84 10.80
C ALA A 106 2.78 0.72 11.18
N GLY A 107 2.34 -0.29 11.91
CA GLY A 107 3.16 -1.45 12.28
C GLY A 107 3.65 -2.22 11.06
N VAL A 108 2.77 -2.47 10.09
CA VAL A 108 3.14 -3.16 8.83
C VAL A 108 4.08 -2.30 7.99
N VAL A 109 3.86 -1.00 7.92
CA VAL A 109 4.74 -0.07 7.19
C VAL A 109 6.13 -0.04 7.85
N ALA A 110 6.20 0.04 9.18
CA ALA A 110 7.46 0.01 9.92
C ALA A 110 8.23 -1.31 9.69
N PHE A 111 7.54 -2.45 9.74
CA PHE A 111 8.12 -3.75 9.41
C PHE A 111 8.70 -3.77 7.98
N LEU A 112 7.93 -3.35 6.98
CA LEU A 112 8.40 -3.31 5.60
C LEU A 112 9.55 -2.32 5.37
N ALA A 113 9.68 -1.32 6.20
CA ALA A 113 10.77 -0.33 6.17
C ALA A 113 12.04 -0.82 6.90
N SER A 114 11.93 -1.86 7.71
CA SER A 114 13.05 -2.42 8.48
C SER A 114 13.87 -3.44 7.68
N ASP A 115 15.00 -3.86 8.24
CA ASP A 115 15.83 -4.92 7.68
C ASP A 115 15.23 -6.31 7.87
N ASP A 116 14.28 -6.50 8.80
CA ASP A 116 13.54 -7.75 8.95
C ASP A 116 12.74 -8.11 7.68
N ALA A 117 12.42 -7.12 6.85
CA ALA A 117 11.77 -7.29 5.55
C ALA A 117 12.77 -7.28 4.36
N ALA A 118 14.06 -7.51 4.59
CA ALA A 118 15.09 -7.39 3.54
C ALA A 118 14.85 -8.32 2.33
N TYR A 119 14.20 -9.47 2.54
CA TYR A 119 13.90 -10.43 1.47
C TYR A 119 12.48 -10.32 0.91
N ILE A 120 11.74 -9.25 1.28
CA ILE A 120 10.39 -8.97 0.80
C ILE A 120 10.45 -7.83 -0.22
N THR A 121 10.14 -8.12 -1.49
CA THR A 121 10.01 -7.10 -2.53
C THR A 121 8.95 -7.51 -3.55
N GLY A 122 8.20 -6.55 -4.09
CA GLY A 122 7.10 -6.78 -5.03
C GLY A 122 5.81 -7.27 -4.36
N ALA A 123 5.79 -7.40 -3.05
CA ALA A 123 4.62 -7.83 -2.30
C ALA A 123 3.58 -6.71 -2.18
N SER A 124 2.32 -7.14 -2.05
CA SER A 124 1.20 -6.25 -1.72
C SER A 124 0.46 -6.88 -0.55
N LEU A 125 0.69 -6.35 0.65
CA LEU A 125 0.15 -6.89 1.89
C LEU A 125 -1.24 -6.31 2.16
N ASP A 126 -2.20 -7.20 2.31
CA ASP A 126 -3.57 -6.84 2.69
C ASP A 126 -3.66 -6.71 4.22
N VAL A 127 -4.00 -5.50 4.69
CA VAL A 127 -4.13 -5.17 6.11
C VAL A 127 -5.57 -4.69 6.34
N ASN A 128 -6.50 -5.64 6.42
CA ASN A 128 -7.92 -5.38 6.28
C ASN A 128 -8.81 -6.16 7.27
N GLY A 129 -8.23 -6.80 8.28
CA GLY A 129 -9.00 -7.55 9.27
C GLY A 129 -9.77 -8.75 8.70
N GLY A 130 -9.39 -9.23 7.52
CA GLY A 130 -10.05 -10.33 6.82
C GLY A 130 -11.18 -9.92 5.88
N GLN A 131 -11.40 -8.63 5.64
CA GLN A 131 -12.42 -8.16 4.69
C GLN A 131 -12.22 -8.69 3.26
N PHE A 132 -10.99 -9.03 2.94
CA PHE A 132 -10.60 -9.67 1.69
C PHE A 132 -9.43 -10.63 1.95
N MET A 133 -9.51 -11.79 1.34
CA MET A 133 -8.49 -12.84 1.39
C MET A 133 -8.22 -13.30 -0.05
N LEU A 134 -6.95 -13.43 -0.43
CA LEU A 134 -6.52 -14.03 -1.70
C LEU A 134 -6.52 -15.55 -1.61
#